data_74cc920b96bd38055e3b7f40e916f6c7
#
_entry.id   74cc920b96bd38055e3b7f40e916f6c7
#
_cell.length_a   1.000
_cell.length_b   1.000
_cell.length_c   1.000
_cell.angle_alpha   90.00
_cell.angle_beta   90.00
_cell.angle_gamma   90.00
#
_symmetry.space_group_name_H-M   'P 1'
#
loop_
_entity.id
_entity.type
_entity.pdbx_description
1 polymer ?
#
loop_
_entity_poly.entity_id
_entity_poly.type
_entity_poly.pdbx_seq_one_letter_code
_entity_poly.pdbx_strand_id
1 'polypeptide(L)'
;YTETVGSRQYSGAELVQRVALENSINPYLLLTLVEYRSHWVTGRPTNMAEAEYPMGYVRLEYRGLYKQLSWAVQQLSIGYYGWRAGILNSLTFKDGSTVRISPGLNAGTAAIQYLFSRWYNQAEWAAAIYGSDSMPDLMSRMFGDLWARARAVDPLYPADLQQPDFRLPFYSGRVWSYT
;
A
#
# COMPACT_ATOMS: atom_id res chain seq x y z
N TYR A 1 15.40 8.68 12.21
CA TYR A 1 14.46 9.64 11.63
C TYR A 1 13.31 9.91 12.59
N THR A 2 12.95 11.17 12.74
CA THR A 2 11.78 11.63 13.49
C THR A 2 11.04 12.69 12.68
N GLU A 3 9.71 12.74 12.82
CA GLU A 3 8.83 13.70 12.14
C GLU A 3 7.71 14.13 13.07
N THR A 4 7.33 15.40 13.02
CA THR A 4 6.19 15.92 13.76
C THR A 4 4.93 15.86 12.91
N VAL A 5 3.90 15.15 13.40
CA VAL A 5 2.58 15.06 12.77
C VAL A 5 1.54 15.58 13.74
N GLY A 6 0.92 16.71 13.38
CA GLY A 6 0.09 17.47 14.31
C GLY A 6 0.94 18.08 15.43
N SER A 7 0.62 17.74 16.68
CA SER A 7 1.33 18.22 17.88
C SER A 7 2.33 17.19 18.45
N ARG A 8 2.47 16.02 17.84
CA ARG A 8 3.29 14.92 18.36
C ARG A 8 4.45 14.56 17.43
N GLN A 9 5.61 14.29 18.02
CA GLN A 9 6.77 13.75 17.34
C GLN A 9 6.71 12.21 17.31
N TYR A 10 7.04 11.63 16.15
CA TYR A 10 7.06 10.19 15.90
C TYR A 10 8.41 9.77 15.32
N SER A 11 8.86 8.60 15.69
CA SER A 11 9.93 7.91 14.96
C SER A 11 9.44 7.37 13.61
N GLY A 12 10.36 7.03 12.71
CA GLY A 12 9.99 6.43 11.42
C GLY A 12 9.21 5.11 11.58
N ALA A 13 9.57 4.27 12.55
CA ALA A 13 8.87 3.03 12.85
C ALA A 13 7.43 3.27 13.34
N GLU A 14 7.24 4.24 14.25
CA GLU A 14 5.91 4.63 14.71
C GLU A 14 5.03 5.17 13.59
N LEU A 15 5.61 5.91 12.64
CA LEU A 15 4.88 6.40 11.46
C LEU A 15 4.41 5.28 10.55
N VAL A 16 5.28 4.30 10.27
CA VAL A 16 4.90 3.11 9.48
C VAL A 16 3.79 2.34 10.18
N GLN A 17 3.94 2.08 11.49
CA GLN A 17 2.92 1.41 12.28
C GLN A 17 1.58 2.17 12.27
N ARG A 18 1.63 3.47 12.47
CA ARG A 18 0.45 4.33 12.46
C ARG A 18 -0.30 4.26 11.14
N VAL A 19 0.40 4.48 10.01
CA VAL A 19 -0.21 4.44 8.68
C VAL A 19 -0.76 3.04 8.38
N ALA A 20 -0.05 1.98 8.78
CA ALA A 20 -0.50 0.60 8.65
C ALA A 20 -1.83 0.34 9.38
N LEU A 21 -1.92 0.79 10.64
CA LEU A 21 -3.13 0.65 11.48
C LEU A 21 -4.30 1.51 10.96
N GLU A 22 -4.05 2.79 10.65
CA GLU A 22 -5.07 3.72 10.15
C GLU A 22 -5.74 3.23 8.85
N ASN A 23 -5.02 2.42 8.05
CA ASN A 23 -5.47 2.00 6.73
C ASN A 23 -5.62 0.48 6.56
N SER A 24 -5.46 -0.30 7.63
CA SER A 24 -5.54 -1.77 7.61
C SER A 24 -4.62 -2.40 6.55
N ILE A 25 -3.40 -1.89 6.43
CA ILE A 25 -2.37 -2.36 5.49
C ILE A 25 -1.26 -3.08 6.28
N ASN A 26 -0.73 -4.15 5.69
CA ASN A 26 0.39 -4.87 6.27
C ASN A 26 1.64 -3.96 6.38
N PRO A 27 2.20 -3.75 7.59
CA PRO A 27 3.38 -2.90 7.78
C PRO A 27 4.62 -3.41 7.04
N TYR A 28 4.77 -4.73 6.84
CA TYR A 28 5.86 -5.29 6.04
C TYR A 28 5.79 -4.85 4.58
N LEU A 29 4.58 -4.72 4.01
CA LEU A 29 4.41 -4.17 2.68
C LEU A 29 4.89 -2.71 2.63
N LEU A 30 4.49 -1.88 3.60
CA LEU A 30 4.92 -0.47 3.63
C LEU A 30 6.44 -0.34 3.75
N LEU A 31 7.07 -1.12 4.63
CA LEU A 31 8.53 -1.14 4.79
C LEU A 31 9.23 -1.57 3.50
N THR A 32 8.71 -2.62 2.83
CA THR A 32 9.26 -3.06 1.54
C THR A 32 9.15 -1.97 0.48
N LEU A 33 8.01 -1.30 0.38
CA LEU A 33 7.81 -0.23 -0.60
C LEU A 33 8.75 0.96 -0.37
N VAL A 34 8.95 1.35 0.88
CA VAL A 34 9.90 2.41 1.25
C VAL A 34 11.33 2.00 0.92
N GLU A 35 11.72 0.78 1.26
CA GLU A 35 13.07 0.27 0.93
C GLU A 35 13.27 0.17 -0.58
N TYR A 36 12.30 -0.40 -1.29
CA TYR A 36 12.36 -0.58 -2.74
C TYR A 36 12.48 0.74 -3.50
N ARG A 37 11.80 1.77 -2.99
CA ARG A 37 11.75 3.07 -3.69
C ARG A 37 12.90 4.01 -3.34
N SER A 38 13.44 3.94 -2.12
CA SER A 38 14.36 4.96 -1.62
C SER A 38 15.41 4.47 -0.62
N HIS A 39 15.53 3.16 -0.41
CA HIS A 39 16.55 2.56 0.48
C HIS A 39 16.54 3.11 1.92
N TRP A 40 15.36 3.37 2.46
CA TRP A 40 15.19 4.04 3.76
C TRP A 40 15.23 3.12 4.97
N VAL A 41 15.09 1.81 4.79
CA VAL A 41 14.92 0.85 5.90
C VAL A 41 16.24 0.16 6.24
N THR A 42 16.86 -0.50 5.27
CA THR A 42 18.12 -1.24 5.45
C THR A 42 19.30 -0.54 4.79
N GLY A 43 19.04 0.29 3.79
CA GLY A 43 20.00 1.09 3.08
C GLY A 43 20.07 2.54 3.58
N ARG A 44 20.40 3.42 2.65
CA ARG A 44 20.37 4.88 2.86
C ARG A 44 19.88 5.55 1.57
N PRO A 45 19.07 6.60 1.65
CA PRO A 45 18.72 7.42 0.49
C PRO A 45 19.98 7.91 -0.23
N THR A 46 19.98 7.84 -1.54
CA THR A 46 21.14 8.21 -2.37
C THR A 46 21.20 9.71 -2.66
N ASN A 47 20.09 10.40 -2.47
CA ASN A 47 19.96 11.83 -2.73
C ASN A 47 18.87 12.47 -1.86
N MET A 48 18.81 13.82 -1.87
CA MET A 48 17.84 14.58 -1.07
C MET A 48 16.39 14.32 -1.48
N ALA A 49 16.12 14.05 -2.74
CA ALA A 49 14.75 13.77 -3.18
C ALA A 49 14.24 12.45 -2.59
N GLU A 50 15.07 11.43 -2.53
CA GLU A 50 14.74 10.17 -1.85
C GLU A 50 14.59 10.35 -0.33
N ALA A 51 15.46 11.21 0.27
CA ALA A 51 15.40 11.49 1.70
C ALA A 51 14.13 12.23 2.11
N GLU A 52 13.65 13.15 1.30
CA GLU A 52 12.48 13.98 1.60
C GLU A 52 11.16 13.40 1.07
N TYR A 53 11.24 12.60 -0.01
CA TYR A 53 10.10 12.01 -0.70
C TYR A 53 10.28 10.50 -0.89
N PRO A 54 10.31 9.72 0.20
CA PRO A 54 10.66 8.29 0.14
C PRO A 54 9.75 7.43 -0.73
N MET A 55 8.54 7.88 -1.03
CA MET A 55 7.65 7.19 -2.00
C MET A 55 7.68 7.83 -3.40
N GLY A 56 8.60 8.77 -3.65
CA GLY A 56 8.82 9.37 -4.96
C GLY A 56 7.73 10.32 -5.45
N TYR A 57 6.79 10.72 -4.61
CA TYR A 57 5.78 11.72 -4.97
C TYR A 57 6.30 13.12 -4.60
N VAL A 58 7.06 13.72 -5.52
CA VAL A 58 7.78 14.99 -5.31
C VAL A 58 6.85 16.17 -5.44
N ARG A 59 6.20 16.53 -4.34
CA ARG A 59 5.41 17.74 -4.16
C ARG A 59 5.61 18.28 -2.76
N LEU A 60 5.78 19.60 -2.61
CA LEU A 60 6.13 20.26 -1.35
C LEU A 60 5.15 19.92 -0.23
N GLU A 61 3.87 19.89 -0.53
CA GLU A 61 2.80 19.55 0.41
C GLU A 61 2.82 18.09 0.89
N TYR A 62 3.54 17.22 0.17
CA TYR A 62 3.72 15.79 0.50
C TYR A 62 5.11 15.45 1.04
N ARG A 63 5.90 16.44 1.41
CA ARG A 63 7.21 16.22 2.03
C ARG A 63 7.08 15.50 3.37
N GLY A 64 7.96 14.53 3.63
CA GLY A 64 8.04 13.74 4.86
C GLY A 64 7.41 12.36 4.77
N LEU A 65 7.84 11.47 5.67
CA LEU A 65 7.51 10.04 5.61
C LEU A 65 6.00 9.79 5.76
N TYR A 66 5.36 10.46 6.73
CA TYR A 66 3.93 10.26 6.97
C TYR A 66 3.07 10.56 5.74
N LYS A 67 3.30 11.72 5.11
CA LYS A 67 2.53 12.14 3.94
C LYS A 67 2.86 11.29 2.70
N GLN A 68 4.09 10.87 2.55
CA GLN A 68 4.52 9.99 1.48
C GLN A 68 3.88 8.60 1.59
N LEU A 69 3.88 8.02 2.79
CA LEU A 69 3.18 6.76 3.06
C LEU A 69 1.68 6.89 2.85
N SER A 70 1.06 7.96 3.33
CA SER A 70 -0.38 8.23 3.14
C SER A 70 -0.74 8.32 1.66
N TRP A 71 0.09 8.98 0.85
CA TRP A 71 -0.10 9.01 -0.60
C TRP A 71 -0.01 7.62 -1.22
N ALA A 72 1.01 6.83 -0.86
CA ALA A 72 1.16 5.48 -1.40
C ALA A 72 -0.02 4.57 -1.04
N VAL A 73 -0.48 4.64 0.20
CA VAL A 73 -1.66 3.91 0.68
C VAL A 73 -2.92 4.32 -0.08
N GLN A 74 -3.07 5.62 -0.36
CA GLN A 74 -4.17 6.09 -1.19
C GLN A 74 -4.12 5.47 -2.60
N GLN A 75 -2.93 5.40 -3.22
CA GLN A 75 -2.80 4.74 -4.53
C GLN A 75 -3.12 3.24 -4.46
N LEU A 76 -2.65 2.55 -3.41
CA LEU A 76 -3.00 1.14 -3.17
C LEU A 76 -4.52 0.96 -3.02
N SER A 77 -5.19 1.84 -2.29
CA SER A 77 -6.63 1.81 -2.09
C SER A 77 -7.40 2.04 -3.40
N ILE A 78 -6.96 3.01 -4.22
CA ILE A 78 -7.53 3.25 -5.55
C ILE A 78 -7.41 1.98 -6.41
N GLY A 79 -6.23 1.36 -6.44
CA GLY A 79 -6.00 0.12 -7.17
C GLY A 79 -6.87 -1.03 -6.66
N TYR A 80 -6.92 -1.22 -5.35
CA TYR A 80 -7.66 -2.33 -4.71
C TYR A 80 -9.17 -2.22 -4.93
N TYR A 81 -9.76 -1.09 -4.56
CA TYR A 81 -11.21 -0.91 -4.65
C TYR A 81 -11.67 -0.68 -6.08
N GLY A 82 -10.87 0.00 -6.90
CA GLY A 82 -11.15 0.16 -8.33
C GLY A 82 -11.19 -1.17 -9.07
N TRP A 83 -10.25 -2.08 -8.76
CA TRP A 83 -10.26 -3.45 -9.28
C TRP A 83 -11.50 -4.23 -8.81
N ARG A 84 -11.78 -4.23 -7.52
CA ARG A 84 -12.96 -4.93 -6.96
C ARG A 84 -14.29 -4.42 -7.52
N ALA A 85 -14.38 -3.14 -7.80
CA ALA A 85 -15.56 -2.53 -8.40
C ALA A 85 -15.66 -2.74 -9.93
N GLY A 86 -14.64 -3.35 -10.57
CA GLY A 86 -14.60 -3.53 -12.03
C GLY A 86 -14.35 -2.25 -12.81
N ILE A 87 -14.00 -1.14 -12.12
CA ILE A 87 -13.73 0.17 -12.73
C ILE A 87 -12.30 0.22 -13.26
N LEU A 88 -11.34 -0.33 -12.53
CA LEU A 88 -9.94 -0.40 -12.91
C LEU A 88 -9.68 -1.69 -13.70
N ASN A 89 -9.58 -1.60 -15.01
CA ASN A 89 -9.28 -2.73 -15.90
C ASN A 89 -7.99 -2.56 -16.69
N SER A 90 -7.36 -1.39 -16.62
CA SER A 90 -6.08 -1.07 -17.26
C SER A 90 -5.24 -0.16 -16.39
N LEU A 91 -3.92 -0.25 -16.57
CA LEU A 91 -2.93 0.62 -15.95
C LEU A 91 -2.50 1.67 -16.97
N THR A 92 -2.38 2.91 -16.54
CA THR A 92 -1.75 3.98 -17.31
C THR A 92 -0.41 4.31 -16.67
N PHE A 93 0.66 4.21 -17.43
CA PHE A 93 2.02 4.47 -16.98
C PHE A 93 2.39 5.96 -17.05
N LYS A 94 3.55 6.28 -16.50
CA LYS A 94 4.09 7.65 -16.45
C LYS A 94 4.31 8.25 -17.85
N ASP A 95 4.61 7.43 -18.84
CA ASP A 95 4.80 7.83 -20.24
C ASP A 95 3.49 7.88 -21.06
N GLY A 96 2.35 7.64 -20.42
CA GLY A 96 1.04 7.64 -21.05
C GLY A 96 0.66 6.31 -21.72
N SER A 97 1.57 5.35 -21.79
CA SER A 97 1.25 4.01 -22.31
C SER A 97 0.28 3.28 -21.38
N THR A 98 -0.46 2.30 -21.91
CA THR A 98 -1.46 1.55 -21.14
C THR A 98 -1.31 0.05 -21.32
N VAL A 99 -1.60 -0.70 -20.26
CA VAL A 99 -1.66 -2.15 -20.26
C VAL A 99 -2.93 -2.62 -19.57
N ARG A 100 -3.59 -3.60 -20.16
CA ARG A 100 -4.77 -4.23 -19.54
C ARG A 100 -4.34 -5.12 -18.37
N ILE A 101 -5.02 -4.98 -17.24
CA ILE A 101 -4.81 -5.84 -16.06
C ILE A 101 -5.39 -7.22 -16.36
N SER A 102 -4.65 -8.29 -16.02
CA SER A 102 -5.13 -9.67 -16.16
C SER A 102 -6.36 -9.91 -15.27
N PRO A 103 -7.46 -10.42 -15.84
CA PRO A 103 -8.70 -10.62 -15.08
C PRO A 103 -8.59 -11.65 -13.95
N GLY A 104 -7.57 -12.49 -13.97
CA GLY A 104 -7.32 -13.50 -12.93
C GLY A 104 -6.57 -13.00 -11.69
N LEU A 105 -6.19 -11.71 -11.65
CA LEU A 105 -5.47 -11.17 -10.50
C LEU A 105 -6.40 -10.92 -9.31
N ASN A 106 -5.87 -11.14 -8.10
CA ASN A 106 -6.53 -10.67 -6.89
C ASN A 106 -6.35 -9.15 -6.72
N ALA A 107 -7.23 -8.54 -5.94
CA ALA A 107 -7.25 -7.09 -5.76
C ALA A 107 -5.96 -6.53 -5.12
N GLY A 108 -5.30 -7.29 -4.23
CA GLY A 108 -4.04 -6.88 -3.63
C GLY A 108 -2.91 -6.78 -4.66
N THR A 109 -2.80 -7.76 -5.56
CA THR A 109 -1.84 -7.72 -6.67
C THR A 109 -2.14 -6.56 -7.62
N ALA A 110 -3.41 -6.35 -7.98
CA ALA A 110 -3.83 -5.23 -8.83
C ALA A 110 -3.51 -3.88 -8.18
N ALA A 111 -3.66 -3.74 -6.87
CA ALA A 111 -3.29 -2.54 -6.12
C ALA A 111 -1.79 -2.22 -6.19
N ILE A 112 -0.94 -3.24 -6.01
CA ILE A 112 0.51 -3.08 -6.12
C ILE A 112 0.89 -2.70 -7.55
N GLN A 113 0.34 -3.38 -8.55
CA GLN A 113 0.57 -3.07 -9.95
C GLN A 113 0.15 -1.64 -10.31
N TYR A 114 -0.99 -1.18 -9.76
CA TYR A 114 -1.45 0.19 -9.94
C TYR A 114 -0.49 1.21 -9.32
N LEU A 115 -0.06 1.02 -8.07
CA LEU A 115 0.92 1.92 -7.43
C LEU A 115 2.20 2.00 -8.25
N PHE A 116 2.73 0.88 -8.72
CA PHE A 116 3.96 0.83 -9.51
C PHE A 116 3.81 1.48 -10.88
N SER A 117 2.63 1.45 -11.51
CA SER A 117 2.38 2.20 -12.74
C SER A 117 2.45 3.72 -12.55
N ARG A 118 2.29 4.21 -11.31
CA ARG A 118 2.46 5.65 -10.99
C ARG A 118 3.94 6.06 -10.89
N TRP A 119 4.84 5.11 -10.68
CA TRP A 119 6.27 5.37 -10.55
C TRP A 119 7.06 5.17 -11.83
N TYR A 120 6.66 4.23 -12.67
CA TYR A 120 7.47 3.63 -13.73
C TYR A 120 6.78 3.69 -15.09
N ASN A 121 7.57 3.58 -16.16
CA ASN A 121 7.09 3.17 -17.47
C ASN A 121 6.82 1.66 -17.48
N GLN A 122 6.28 1.13 -18.59
CA GLN A 122 5.89 -0.27 -18.67
C GLN A 122 7.06 -1.25 -18.48
N ALA A 123 8.24 -0.95 -19.03
CA ALA A 123 9.41 -1.83 -18.93
C ALA A 123 9.98 -1.85 -17.50
N GLU A 124 10.14 -0.69 -16.89
CA GLU A 124 10.56 -0.54 -15.49
C GLU A 124 9.57 -1.21 -14.54
N TRP A 125 8.28 -1.03 -14.78
CA TRP A 125 7.21 -1.67 -14.03
C TRP A 125 7.28 -3.19 -14.12
N ALA A 126 7.49 -3.76 -15.31
CA ALA A 126 7.64 -5.20 -15.49
C ALA A 126 8.87 -5.74 -14.73
N ALA A 127 10.00 -5.03 -14.79
CA ALA A 127 11.18 -5.39 -14.02
C ALA A 127 10.95 -5.32 -12.51
N ALA A 128 10.25 -4.30 -12.04
CA ALA A 128 9.96 -4.09 -10.61
C ALA A 128 9.02 -5.14 -10.02
N ILE A 129 8.18 -5.77 -10.83
CA ILE A 129 7.20 -6.77 -10.36
C ILE A 129 7.64 -8.19 -10.66
N TYR A 130 8.31 -8.44 -11.80
CA TYR A 130 8.62 -9.78 -12.30
C TYR A 130 10.12 -10.04 -12.53
N GLY A 131 10.97 -9.03 -12.37
CA GLY A 131 12.42 -9.14 -12.56
C GLY A 131 13.12 -9.85 -11.40
N SER A 132 14.42 -10.11 -11.57
CA SER A 132 15.28 -10.77 -10.58
C SER A 132 15.52 -9.98 -9.28
N ASP A 133 15.34 -8.66 -9.33
CA ASP A 133 15.41 -7.76 -8.16
C ASP A 133 14.06 -7.06 -7.94
N SER A 134 13.00 -7.82 -8.10
CA SER A 134 11.63 -7.34 -7.95
C SER A 134 11.29 -6.97 -6.50
N MET A 135 10.22 -6.22 -6.33
CA MET A 135 9.72 -5.90 -4.99
C MET A 135 9.33 -7.15 -4.19
N PRO A 136 8.68 -8.19 -4.76
CA PRO A 136 8.46 -9.45 -4.07
C PRO A 136 9.75 -10.14 -3.58
N ASP A 137 10.82 -10.10 -4.37
CA ASP A 137 12.12 -10.67 -3.97
C ASP A 137 12.73 -9.88 -2.81
N LEU A 138 12.68 -8.54 -2.87
CA LEU A 138 13.10 -7.69 -1.76
C LEU A 138 12.30 -8.00 -0.50
N MET A 139 10.97 -8.13 -0.62
CA MET A 139 10.09 -8.47 0.50
C MET A 139 10.48 -9.81 1.15
N SER A 140 10.79 -10.80 0.33
CA SER A 140 11.25 -12.12 0.79
C SER A 140 12.63 -12.04 1.46
N ARG A 141 13.55 -11.23 0.94
CA ARG A 141 14.86 -11.01 1.55
C ARG A 141 14.76 -10.29 2.91
N MET A 142 13.88 -9.30 3.03
CA MET A 142 13.70 -8.54 4.27
C MET A 142 12.98 -9.32 5.36
N PHE A 143 11.98 -10.13 5.01
CA PHE A 143 11.03 -10.67 5.98
C PHE A 143 10.85 -12.20 5.92
N GLY A 144 11.55 -12.87 5.00
CA GLY A 144 11.40 -14.31 4.78
C GLY A 144 10.10 -14.68 4.06
N ASP A 145 9.70 -15.95 4.13
CA ASP A 145 8.49 -16.44 3.48
C ASP A 145 7.22 -16.01 4.25
N LEU A 146 6.65 -14.88 3.87
CA LEU A 146 5.41 -14.35 4.44
C LEU A 146 4.19 -15.24 4.12
N TRP A 147 4.22 -15.98 3.02
CA TRP A 147 3.17 -16.93 2.66
C TRP A 147 3.17 -18.14 3.58
N ALA A 148 4.36 -18.66 3.94
CA ALA A 148 4.47 -19.71 4.92
C ALA A 148 3.93 -19.26 6.29
N ARG A 149 4.24 -18.03 6.71
CA ARG A 149 3.68 -17.44 7.94
C ARG A 149 2.17 -17.31 7.88
N ALA A 150 1.62 -16.83 6.76
CA ALA A 150 0.17 -16.71 6.60
C ALA A 150 -0.52 -18.07 6.69
N ARG A 151 0.04 -19.10 6.04
CA ARG A 151 -0.48 -20.47 6.14
C ARG A 151 -0.39 -21.05 7.54
N ALA A 152 0.63 -20.68 8.31
CA ALA A 152 0.83 -21.19 9.69
C ALA A 152 -0.20 -20.64 10.69
N VAL A 153 -0.85 -19.51 10.39
CA VAL A 153 -1.90 -18.91 11.23
C VAL A 153 -3.31 -19.10 10.68
N ASP A 154 -3.45 -19.84 9.59
CA ASP A 154 -4.75 -20.17 9.01
C ASP A 154 -5.42 -21.35 9.78
N PRO A 155 -6.71 -21.29 10.06
CA PRO A 155 -7.64 -20.23 9.73
C PRO A 155 -7.47 -18.98 10.62
N LEU A 156 -7.56 -17.81 10.02
CA LEU A 156 -7.46 -16.50 10.73
C LEU A 156 -8.55 -16.30 11.77
N TYR A 157 -9.64 -17.03 11.64
CA TYR A 157 -10.78 -16.97 12.54
C TYR A 157 -11.05 -18.38 13.11
N PRO A 158 -11.39 -18.51 14.40
CA PRO A 158 -11.86 -19.76 14.97
C PRO A 158 -13.04 -20.32 14.20
N ALA A 159 -13.11 -21.64 14.03
CA ALA A 159 -14.19 -22.28 13.27
C ALA A 159 -15.58 -22.08 13.89
N ASP A 160 -15.62 -21.76 15.18
CA ASP A 160 -16.83 -21.50 15.96
C ASP A 160 -17.17 -20.01 16.06
N LEU A 161 -16.42 -19.14 15.36
CA LEU A 161 -16.73 -17.72 15.32
C LEU A 161 -18.06 -17.48 14.64
N GLN A 162 -19.05 -17.08 15.43
CA GLN A 162 -20.36 -16.67 14.92
C GLN A 162 -20.35 -15.16 14.71
N GLN A 163 -20.82 -14.75 13.54
CA GLN A 163 -21.02 -13.35 13.27
C GLN A 163 -22.20 -12.84 14.10
N PRO A 164 -22.03 -11.78 14.90
CA PRO A 164 -23.15 -11.21 15.62
C PRO A 164 -24.20 -10.66 14.65
N ASP A 165 -25.46 -10.70 15.05
CA ASP A 165 -26.55 -10.09 14.29
C ASP A 165 -26.31 -8.59 14.14
N PHE A 166 -25.98 -8.15 12.92
CA PHE A 166 -25.88 -6.73 12.63
C PHE A 166 -27.28 -6.11 12.59
N ARG A 167 -27.52 -5.20 13.52
CA ARG A 167 -28.70 -4.34 13.48
C ARG A 167 -28.26 -2.95 13.00
N LEU A 168 -29.06 -2.39 12.10
CA LEU A 168 -28.85 -0.99 11.74
C LEU A 168 -29.00 -0.12 13.00
N PRO A 169 -28.14 0.91 13.17
CA PRO A 169 -28.22 1.83 14.32
C PRO A 169 -29.49 2.72 14.26
N PHE A 170 -30.39 2.45 13.32
CA PHE A 170 -31.61 3.19 13.05
C PHE A 170 -32.82 2.27 13.19
N TYR A 171 -33.92 2.81 13.67
CA TYR A 171 -35.18 2.08 13.70
C TYR A 171 -35.68 1.79 12.28
N SER A 172 -36.03 0.53 12.02
CA SER A 172 -36.63 0.11 10.75
C SER A 172 -37.84 0.98 10.38
N GLY A 173 -37.92 1.40 9.12
CA GLY A 173 -39.05 2.21 8.60
C GLY A 173 -38.95 3.72 8.85
N ARG A 174 -37.86 4.22 9.48
CA ARG A 174 -37.63 5.67 9.57
C ARG A 174 -36.72 6.16 8.45
N VAL A 175 -37.11 7.28 7.85
CA VAL A 175 -36.27 7.99 6.86
C VAL A 175 -35.36 8.95 7.62
N TRP A 176 -34.07 8.88 7.33
CA TRP A 176 -33.04 9.78 7.86
C TRP A 176 -32.50 10.61 6.69
N SER A 177 -32.51 11.91 6.83
CA SER A 177 -31.88 12.83 5.88
C SER A 177 -30.58 13.37 6.45
N TYR A 178 -29.56 13.42 5.61
CA TYR A 178 -28.35 14.18 5.90
C TYR A 178 -28.62 15.66 5.61
N THR A 179 -28.34 16.52 6.56
CA THR A 179 -28.30 17.98 6.38
C THR A 179 -26.87 18.45 6.51
#